data_717c1ba5a0744c243da5ffb6ff45c954
#
_entry.id   717c1ba5a0744c243da5ffb6ff45c954
#
_cell.length_a   1.000
_cell.length_b   1.000
_cell.length_c   1.000
_cell.angle_alpha   90.00
_cell.angle_beta   90.00
_cell.angle_gamma   90.00
#
_symmetry.space_group_name_H-M   'P 1'
#
loop_
_entity.id
_entity.type
_entity.pdbx_description
1 polymer ?
#
loop_
_entity_poly.entity_id
_entity_poly.type
_entity_poly.pdbx_seq_one_letter_code
_entity_poly.pdbx_strand_id
1 'polypeptide(L)'
;MSGFHRLLPTIVGMVVTVSAAAQTDPVVVTATRTAQTVDSSLASVSVIDRKQIETLQPETVAELLGTVPGVMVSQTGGLGQPTAVFLRGSETDHVLVLIDGVKVGSATLGATAFQFIDPDQIERIEIVRGPRSSLYGSDAIGGVIQIFTHNPGTADRASAFLTGGSQNYAKAGARLSTGGERTQFTLSANSEQTDGYNVCKGNLNAGCFAIEDDPDGFENLSLQAGLNTAVGDKTKIGLSFLSSDGRNEFDGSFQNETEFYASALGATVDVAATDHLAVKLSAGQSRDEQDMLKDGVFVDYFDTARMSLSLQNDWAASNDSLVTFGIDYLADEIASGTAFTETARDNLGVFGQWIATVSVVDIQAALRFDDNEQFGSAITGDASMGAGSEADGRWMLQYGTAFKAPTFNELYYPGFGNATLEPEESATLEAGYRRAGAASRWAVGVFVSDVDQLIAYDAAISAPANIDAAEIMGLELESAVTLSQWQVAAALTVLSAEQKGGAYDGKALPRRPGELLEIRADRLFGKWSVGGSVRGAGETYDDLANTRTIGSYAVLDLRTAFRFARQWEVNAKVANLFDEEYEHASFYKQPGRRYFLGVRWRR
;
A
#
# COMPACT_ATOMS: atom_id res chain seq x y z
N MET A 1 -36.17 -6.08 3.98
CA MET A 1 -36.80 -4.86 3.40
C MET A 1 -37.38 -4.03 4.53
N SER A 2 -36.58 -3.27 5.26
CA SER A 2 -37.06 -2.12 6.06
C SER A 2 -35.83 -1.47 6.71
N GLY A 3 -35.43 -0.26 6.25
CA GLY A 3 -34.40 0.49 6.95
C GLY A 3 -33.64 1.52 6.11
N PHE A 4 -34.10 1.88 4.92
CA PHE A 4 -33.53 2.99 4.16
C PHE A 4 -34.44 4.23 4.25
N HIS A 5 -34.49 4.88 5.39
CA HIS A 5 -34.99 6.26 5.51
C HIS A 5 -34.49 6.89 6.79
N ARG A 6 -33.41 7.68 6.66
CA ARG A 6 -33.24 9.00 7.31
C ARG A 6 -31.76 9.40 7.28
N LEU A 7 -31.55 10.59 6.72
CA LEU A 7 -30.37 11.45 6.72
C LEU A 7 -29.64 11.57 5.37
N LEU A 8 -30.31 12.22 4.40
CA LEU A 8 -29.61 13.05 3.43
C LEU A 8 -29.85 14.52 3.83
N PRO A 9 -28.87 15.27 4.28
CA PRO A 9 -28.90 16.71 4.24
C PRO A 9 -28.52 17.16 2.83
N THR A 10 -29.34 17.98 2.24
CA THR A 10 -29.20 18.66 0.95
C THR A 10 -27.91 19.49 0.94
N ILE A 11 -26.89 19.06 0.22
CA ILE A 11 -25.69 19.87 -0.05
C ILE A 11 -26.04 20.79 -1.23
N VAL A 12 -26.34 22.05 -0.91
CA VAL A 12 -26.50 23.12 -1.89
C VAL A 12 -25.13 23.47 -2.45
N GLY A 13 -24.95 23.25 -3.75
CA GLY A 13 -23.75 23.61 -4.49
C GLY A 13 -23.54 25.12 -4.55
N MET A 14 -22.49 25.60 -3.92
CA MET A 14 -21.97 26.96 -4.07
C MET A 14 -20.83 26.94 -5.08
N VAL A 15 -21.10 27.35 -6.32
CA VAL A 15 -20.05 27.53 -7.34
C VAL A 15 -19.31 28.84 -7.06
N VAL A 16 -18.13 28.76 -6.54
CA VAL A 16 -17.21 29.90 -6.43
C VAL A 16 -16.16 29.79 -7.55
N THR A 17 -16.19 30.72 -8.48
CA THR A 17 -15.19 30.88 -9.53
C THR A 17 -13.95 31.55 -8.94
N VAL A 18 -12.85 30.83 -8.81
CA VAL A 18 -11.54 31.36 -8.44
C VAL A 18 -10.54 31.01 -9.55
N SER A 19 -10.03 32.04 -10.20
CA SER A 19 -8.95 31.92 -11.18
C SER A 19 -7.60 32.08 -10.44
N ALA A 20 -6.81 31.01 -10.37
CA ALA A 20 -5.38 31.08 -10.10
C ALA A 20 -4.74 29.81 -10.71
N ALA A 21 -3.96 30.01 -11.76
CA ALA A 21 -3.20 28.94 -12.39
C ALA A 21 -2.01 28.55 -11.49
N ALA A 22 -2.08 27.40 -10.86
CA ALA A 22 -0.89 26.71 -10.38
C ALA A 22 -0.60 25.60 -11.42
N GLN A 23 0.45 25.80 -12.23
CA GLN A 23 1.02 24.74 -13.03
C GLN A 23 1.67 23.74 -12.06
N THR A 24 1.03 22.62 -11.81
CA THR A 24 1.66 21.49 -11.15
C THR A 24 2.34 20.67 -12.24
N ASP A 25 3.63 20.35 -12.06
CA ASP A 25 4.31 19.41 -12.94
C ASP A 25 3.51 18.09 -12.99
N PRO A 26 3.36 17.47 -14.18
CA PRO A 26 2.60 16.23 -14.29
C PRO A 26 3.26 15.14 -13.46
N VAL A 27 2.49 14.54 -12.55
CA VAL A 27 2.97 13.40 -11.74
C VAL A 27 3.07 12.18 -12.65
N VAL A 28 4.28 11.66 -12.81
CA VAL A 28 4.53 10.46 -13.62
C VAL A 28 4.42 9.22 -12.73
N VAL A 29 3.61 8.27 -13.14
CA VAL A 29 3.42 6.98 -12.48
C VAL A 29 4.02 5.86 -13.31
N THR A 30 4.57 4.87 -12.65
CA THR A 30 5.22 3.70 -13.26
C THR A 30 4.61 2.38 -12.80
N ALA A 31 3.63 2.42 -11.91
CA ALA A 31 2.93 1.25 -11.42
C ALA A 31 2.07 0.52 -12.48
N THR A 32 2.05 1.01 -13.72
CA THR A 32 1.52 0.33 -14.91
C THR A 32 2.65 -0.20 -15.82
N ARG A 33 3.85 -0.40 -15.28
CA ARG A 33 5.12 -0.78 -15.93
C ARG A 33 5.69 0.25 -16.89
N THR A 34 4.89 1.11 -17.48
CA THR A 34 5.33 2.19 -18.37
C THR A 34 5.12 3.55 -17.72
N ALA A 35 6.06 4.47 -17.94
CA ALA A 35 5.96 5.82 -17.41
C ALA A 35 4.81 6.57 -18.10
N GLN A 36 3.78 6.91 -17.35
CA GLN A 36 2.62 7.69 -17.80
C GLN A 36 2.36 8.82 -16.79
N THR A 37 1.72 9.88 -17.23
CA THR A 37 1.17 10.83 -16.26
C THR A 37 -0.08 10.23 -15.60
N VAL A 38 -0.36 10.61 -14.36
CA VAL A 38 -1.63 10.21 -13.71
C VAL A 38 -2.81 10.52 -14.62
N ASP A 39 -2.74 11.64 -15.33
CA ASP A 39 -3.79 12.14 -16.23
C ASP A 39 -3.98 11.29 -17.50
N SER A 40 -2.92 10.65 -18.00
CA SER A 40 -2.98 9.76 -19.17
C SER A 40 -3.30 8.31 -18.81
N SER A 41 -3.07 7.89 -17.57
CA SER A 41 -3.34 6.52 -17.14
C SER A 41 -4.83 6.19 -17.26
N LEU A 42 -5.17 5.00 -17.76
CA LEU A 42 -6.55 4.48 -17.79
C LEU A 42 -6.90 3.70 -16.51
N ALA A 43 -5.95 3.58 -15.59
CA ALA A 43 -6.13 2.94 -14.30
C ALA A 43 -6.57 3.95 -13.23
N SER A 44 -7.25 3.47 -12.19
CA SER A 44 -7.48 4.22 -10.95
C SER A 44 -6.19 4.29 -10.14
N VAL A 45 -5.46 5.40 -10.28
CA VAL A 45 -4.16 5.62 -9.62
C VAL A 45 -4.24 6.78 -8.65
N SER A 46 -3.73 6.58 -7.44
CA SER A 46 -3.47 7.64 -6.46
C SER A 46 -1.98 7.69 -6.13
N VAL A 47 -1.45 8.89 -5.94
CA VAL A 47 -0.04 9.12 -5.61
C VAL A 47 0.06 9.93 -4.34
N ILE A 48 0.85 9.46 -3.40
CA ILE A 48 1.23 10.16 -2.17
C ILE A 48 2.67 10.60 -2.36
N ASP A 49 2.91 11.89 -2.57
CA ASP A 49 4.25 12.43 -2.80
C ASP A 49 4.95 12.82 -1.48
N ARG A 50 6.26 13.11 -1.55
CA ARG A 50 7.07 13.52 -0.39
C ARG A 50 6.49 14.73 0.34
N LYS A 51 5.94 15.70 -0.37
CA LYS A 51 5.34 16.88 0.23
C LYS A 51 4.10 16.53 1.06
N GLN A 52 3.28 15.61 0.58
CA GLN A 52 2.13 15.10 1.34
C GLN A 52 2.59 14.32 2.57
N ILE A 53 3.60 13.44 2.44
CA ILE A 53 4.18 12.69 3.56
C ILE A 53 4.66 13.66 4.65
N GLU A 54 5.44 14.68 4.27
CA GLU A 54 5.94 15.67 5.22
C GLU A 54 4.83 16.53 5.84
N THR A 55 3.78 16.84 5.09
CA THR A 55 2.64 17.62 5.58
C THR A 55 1.79 16.82 6.57
N LEU A 56 1.56 15.55 6.30
CA LEU A 56 0.74 14.66 7.13
C LEU A 56 1.45 14.26 8.43
N GLN A 57 2.79 14.28 8.47
CA GLN A 57 3.59 13.86 9.63
C GLN A 57 3.15 12.47 10.13
N PRO A 58 3.15 11.43 9.24
CA PRO A 58 2.66 10.10 9.59
C PRO A 58 3.61 9.40 10.56
N GLU A 59 3.07 8.55 11.40
CA GLU A 59 3.83 7.64 12.24
C GLU A 59 4.10 6.32 11.49
N THR A 60 3.15 5.89 10.67
CA THR A 60 3.23 4.64 9.91
C THR A 60 2.90 4.84 8.43
N VAL A 61 3.33 3.89 7.58
CA VAL A 61 2.90 3.83 6.18
C VAL A 61 1.40 3.58 6.07
N ALA A 62 0.82 2.84 7.00
CA ALA A 62 -0.61 2.56 7.07
C ALA A 62 -1.46 3.85 7.19
N GLU A 63 -1.01 4.85 7.97
CA GLU A 63 -1.66 6.17 8.02
C GLU A 63 -1.68 6.87 6.66
N LEU A 64 -0.61 6.74 5.87
CA LEU A 64 -0.54 7.29 4.52
C LEU A 64 -1.50 6.57 3.57
N LEU A 65 -1.48 5.25 3.58
CA LEU A 65 -2.33 4.42 2.73
C LEU A 65 -3.81 4.66 3.02
N GLY A 66 -4.21 4.81 4.28
CA GLY A 66 -5.57 5.11 4.69
C GLY A 66 -6.11 6.49 4.22
N THR A 67 -5.26 7.35 3.64
CA THR A 67 -5.71 8.62 3.03
C THR A 67 -6.26 8.46 1.60
N VAL A 68 -6.16 7.26 1.03
CA VAL A 68 -6.52 6.95 -0.36
C VAL A 68 -7.86 6.21 -0.38
N PRO A 69 -8.82 6.58 -1.25
CA PRO A 69 -10.09 5.86 -1.35
C PRO A 69 -9.85 4.40 -1.77
N GLY A 70 -10.67 3.50 -1.28
CA GLY A 70 -10.56 2.06 -1.53
C GLY A 70 -9.47 1.35 -0.73
N VAL A 71 -8.69 2.05 0.08
CA VAL A 71 -7.70 1.45 0.97
C VAL A 71 -8.26 1.36 2.38
N MET A 72 -8.35 0.15 2.90
CA MET A 72 -8.70 -0.15 4.29
C MET A 72 -7.48 -0.67 5.03
N VAL A 73 -7.33 -0.23 6.27
CA VAL A 73 -6.24 -0.65 7.14
C VAL A 73 -6.83 -1.28 8.40
N SER A 74 -6.38 -2.49 8.74
CA SER A 74 -6.67 -3.14 10.01
C SER A 74 -5.36 -3.41 10.73
N GLN A 75 -5.21 -2.87 11.93
CA GLN A 75 -4.03 -3.04 12.78
C GLN A 75 -4.43 -3.65 14.12
N THR A 76 -3.57 -4.49 14.68
CA THR A 76 -3.76 -5.05 16.01
C THR A 76 -3.07 -4.20 17.08
N GLY A 77 -2.97 -2.89 16.87
CA GLY A 77 -2.38 -1.97 17.83
C GLY A 77 -1.69 -0.77 17.17
N GLY A 78 -0.65 -0.26 17.83
CA GLY A 78 0.14 0.90 17.40
C GLY A 78 1.32 0.56 16.50
N LEU A 79 2.45 1.27 16.74
CA LEU A 79 3.72 1.03 16.03
C LEU A 79 4.19 -0.42 16.23
N GLY A 80 4.75 -1.01 15.18
CA GLY A 80 5.26 -2.38 15.19
C GLY A 80 4.21 -3.48 15.12
N GLN A 81 2.93 -3.17 15.36
CA GLN A 81 1.88 -4.18 15.39
C GLN A 81 1.45 -4.63 14.00
N PRO A 82 1.07 -5.90 13.81
CA PRO A 82 0.64 -6.44 12.54
C PRO A 82 -0.38 -5.57 11.83
N THR A 83 -0.10 -5.25 10.57
CA THR A 83 -0.86 -4.31 9.75
C THR A 83 -1.35 -4.97 8.48
N ALA A 84 -2.66 -5.17 8.38
CA ALA A 84 -3.34 -5.66 7.21
C ALA A 84 -3.81 -4.49 6.34
N VAL A 85 -3.53 -4.54 5.04
CA VAL A 85 -3.98 -3.55 4.06
C VAL A 85 -4.85 -4.24 3.03
N PHE A 86 -6.10 -3.82 2.94
CA PHE A 86 -7.08 -4.32 1.98
C PHE A 86 -7.31 -3.26 0.91
N LEU A 87 -7.25 -3.65 -0.33
CA LEU A 87 -7.48 -2.74 -1.45
C LEU A 87 -8.81 -3.09 -2.13
N ARG A 88 -9.78 -2.16 -2.08
CA ARG A 88 -11.14 -2.37 -2.57
C ARG A 88 -11.87 -3.56 -1.96
N GLY A 89 -11.59 -3.91 -0.70
CA GLY A 89 -12.22 -5.02 0.02
C GLY A 89 -11.68 -6.42 -0.32
N SER A 90 -10.64 -6.53 -1.17
CA SER A 90 -9.91 -7.78 -1.41
C SER A 90 -9.16 -8.25 -0.15
N GLU A 91 -8.52 -9.42 -0.17
CA GLU A 91 -7.67 -9.89 0.95
C GLU A 91 -6.33 -9.15 1.00
N THR A 92 -5.60 -9.25 2.11
CA THR A 92 -4.30 -8.56 2.29
C THR A 92 -3.22 -9.10 1.36
N ASP A 93 -3.28 -10.36 1.06
CA ASP A 93 -2.40 -11.08 0.15
C ASP A 93 -2.83 -10.98 -1.33
N HIS A 94 -3.95 -10.28 -1.60
CA HIS A 94 -4.38 -9.82 -2.93
C HIS A 94 -3.75 -8.48 -3.31
N VAL A 95 -2.87 -7.92 -2.50
CA VAL A 95 -2.23 -6.62 -2.72
C VAL A 95 -0.74 -6.83 -2.97
N LEU A 96 -0.32 -6.70 -4.22
CA LEU A 96 1.09 -6.76 -4.56
C LEU A 96 1.80 -5.49 -4.09
N VAL A 97 2.87 -5.65 -3.33
CA VAL A 97 3.70 -4.53 -2.87
C VAL A 97 5.09 -4.60 -3.48
N LEU A 98 5.53 -3.47 -4.01
CA LEU A 98 6.86 -3.30 -4.58
C LEU A 98 7.60 -2.17 -3.85
N ILE A 99 8.90 -2.35 -3.58
CA ILE A 99 9.80 -1.30 -3.12
C ILE A 99 10.87 -1.10 -4.19
N ASP A 100 10.91 0.08 -4.82
CA ASP A 100 11.78 0.40 -5.96
C ASP A 100 11.74 -0.65 -7.09
N GLY A 101 10.56 -1.28 -7.29
CA GLY A 101 10.33 -2.32 -8.28
C GLY A 101 10.64 -3.75 -7.81
N VAL A 102 11.13 -3.94 -6.60
CA VAL A 102 11.37 -5.26 -6.00
C VAL A 102 10.12 -5.73 -5.27
N LYS A 103 9.62 -6.93 -5.59
CA LYS A 103 8.49 -7.54 -4.87
C LYS A 103 8.89 -7.87 -3.43
N VAL A 104 8.08 -7.42 -2.48
CA VAL A 104 8.29 -7.62 -1.04
C VAL A 104 7.11 -8.34 -0.40
N GLY A 105 7.29 -8.83 0.81
CA GLY A 105 6.30 -9.51 1.63
C GLY A 105 6.64 -10.97 1.89
N SER A 106 5.96 -11.54 2.87
CA SER A 106 6.12 -12.92 3.31
C SER A 106 5.51 -13.90 2.29
N ALA A 107 6.22 -14.94 1.89
CA ALA A 107 5.67 -16.03 1.09
C ALA A 107 4.84 -17.00 1.96
N THR A 108 5.08 -17.04 3.26
CA THR A 108 4.31 -17.86 4.21
C THR A 108 2.92 -17.29 4.44
N LEU A 109 2.79 -15.95 4.60
CA LEU A 109 1.52 -15.26 4.87
C LEU A 109 0.91 -14.59 3.64
N GLY A 110 1.67 -14.39 2.55
CA GLY A 110 1.24 -13.64 1.37
C GLY A 110 1.20 -12.11 1.57
N ALA A 111 1.31 -11.61 2.78
CA ALA A 111 1.14 -10.20 3.11
C ALA A 111 2.48 -9.48 3.33
N THR A 112 2.48 -8.16 3.14
CA THR A 112 3.64 -7.30 3.41
C THR A 112 3.58 -6.73 4.83
N ALA A 113 4.70 -6.77 5.55
CA ALA A 113 4.85 -6.20 6.88
C ALA A 113 5.00 -4.66 6.81
N PHE A 114 3.91 -3.94 6.54
CA PHE A 114 3.89 -2.48 6.43
C PHE A 114 4.31 -1.78 7.72
N GLN A 115 4.15 -2.43 8.87
CA GLN A 115 4.53 -1.92 10.19
C GLN A 115 6.03 -1.69 10.35
N PHE A 116 6.87 -2.34 9.53
CA PHE A 116 8.33 -2.21 9.58
C PHE A 116 8.89 -1.20 8.56
N ILE A 117 8.04 -0.64 7.68
CA ILE A 117 8.47 0.33 6.68
C ILE A 117 8.41 1.74 7.26
N ASP A 118 9.55 2.42 7.33
CA ASP A 118 9.64 3.80 7.84
C ASP A 118 9.16 4.83 6.80
N PRO A 119 8.11 5.65 7.07
CA PRO A 119 7.63 6.70 6.17
C PRO A 119 8.69 7.75 5.81
N ASP A 120 9.69 7.98 6.67
CA ASP A 120 10.75 8.95 6.39
C ASP A 120 11.76 8.49 5.34
N GLN A 121 11.79 7.19 4.98
CA GLN A 121 12.59 6.64 3.88
C GLN A 121 11.89 6.73 2.52
N ILE A 122 10.63 7.15 2.48
CA ILE A 122 9.79 7.13 1.28
C ILE A 122 9.80 8.49 0.56
N GLU A 123 10.03 8.47 -0.74
CA GLU A 123 9.88 9.65 -1.62
C GLU A 123 8.44 9.78 -2.14
N ARG A 124 7.83 8.67 -2.56
CA ARG A 124 6.42 8.62 -2.97
C ARG A 124 5.86 7.19 -2.88
N ILE A 125 4.55 7.10 -2.82
CA ILE A 125 3.80 5.85 -2.93
C ILE A 125 2.83 5.99 -4.11
N GLU A 126 2.82 5.02 -5.01
CA GLU A 126 1.85 4.89 -6.09
C GLU A 126 0.92 3.72 -5.78
N ILE A 127 -0.38 3.97 -5.77
CA ILE A 127 -1.41 2.95 -5.50
C ILE A 127 -2.26 2.80 -6.76
N VAL A 128 -2.20 1.64 -7.40
CA VAL A 128 -3.03 1.28 -8.55
C VAL A 128 -4.08 0.30 -8.09
N ARG A 129 -5.33 0.68 -8.17
CA ARG A 129 -6.48 -0.11 -7.73
C ARG A 129 -7.04 -0.95 -8.88
N GLY A 130 -7.60 -2.11 -8.53
CA GLY A 130 -8.13 -3.10 -9.45
C GLY A 130 -7.08 -4.07 -10.00
N PRO A 131 -7.49 -5.12 -10.74
CA PRO A 131 -6.63 -6.23 -11.12
C PRO A 131 -5.45 -5.79 -11.99
N ARG A 132 -4.25 -6.31 -11.68
CA ARG A 132 -3.00 -6.03 -12.40
C ARG A 132 -2.16 -7.28 -12.66
N SER A 133 -2.75 -8.45 -12.50
CA SER A 133 -2.04 -9.72 -12.78
C SER A 133 -1.58 -9.84 -14.22
N SER A 134 -2.28 -9.22 -15.17
CA SER A 134 -1.87 -9.13 -16.59
C SER A 134 -0.50 -8.45 -16.80
N LEU A 135 -0.02 -7.67 -15.83
CA LEU A 135 1.28 -7.02 -15.86
C LEU A 135 2.26 -7.59 -14.84
N TYR A 136 1.79 -7.98 -13.65
CA TYR A 136 2.64 -8.31 -12.51
C TYR A 136 2.58 -9.77 -12.07
N GLY A 137 1.65 -10.57 -12.62
CA GLY A 137 1.42 -11.97 -12.24
C GLY A 137 0.59 -12.10 -10.97
N SER A 138 0.83 -13.17 -10.21
CA SER A 138 0.12 -13.49 -8.97
C SER A 138 0.14 -12.35 -7.95
N ASP A 139 -0.87 -12.31 -7.07
CA ASP A 139 -1.04 -11.44 -5.90
C ASP A 139 -1.56 -10.02 -6.21
N ALA A 140 -1.89 -9.70 -7.48
CA ALA A 140 -2.37 -8.39 -7.88
C ALA A 140 -3.88 -8.37 -8.20
N ILE A 141 -4.71 -9.05 -7.39
CA ILE A 141 -6.18 -9.05 -7.50
C ILE A 141 -6.76 -7.70 -7.12
N GLY A 142 -6.46 -7.20 -5.92
CA GLY A 142 -6.91 -5.90 -5.42
C GLY A 142 -6.18 -4.73 -6.06
N GLY A 143 -4.92 -4.94 -6.44
CA GLY A 143 -4.08 -3.95 -7.07
C GLY A 143 -2.61 -4.01 -6.69
N VAL A 144 -1.91 -2.91 -6.95
CA VAL A 144 -0.46 -2.77 -6.70
C VAL A 144 -0.17 -1.52 -5.89
N ILE A 145 0.63 -1.67 -4.84
CA ILE A 145 1.22 -0.57 -4.08
C ILE A 145 2.71 -0.54 -4.39
N GLN A 146 3.17 0.54 -5.02
CA GLN A 146 4.59 0.72 -5.31
C GLN A 146 5.16 1.85 -4.46
N ILE A 147 6.11 1.51 -3.60
CA ILE A 147 6.83 2.42 -2.72
C ILE A 147 8.15 2.75 -3.40
N PHE A 148 8.42 4.04 -3.55
CA PHE A 148 9.70 4.54 -4.04
C PHE A 148 10.45 5.17 -2.89
N THR A 149 11.67 4.72 -2.66
CA THR A 149 12.58 5.31 -1.68
C THR A 149 13.20 6.59 -2.21
N HIS A 150 13.95 7.28 -1.40
CA HIS A 150 14.58 8.54 -1.80
C HIS A 150 15.50 8.36 -2.99
N ASN A 151 15.18 9.04 -4.08
CA ASN A 151 16.02 9.05 -5.26
C ASN A 151 17.24 9.97 -5.09
N PRO A 152 18.42 9.53 -5.57
CA PRO A 152 19.57 10.40 -5.70
C PRO A 152 19.26 11.60 -6.60
N GLY A 153 19.66 12.80 -6.18
CA GLY A 153 19.46 14.04 -6.94
C GLY A 153 20.79 14.67 -7.39
N THR A 154 20.72 15.57 -8.37
CA THR A 154 21.88 16.31 -8.88
C THR A 154 22.41 17.38 -7.94
N ALA A 155 21.63 17.78 -6.93
CA ALA A 155 22.02 18.79 -5.96
C ALA A 155 22.45 18.14 -4.65
N ASP A 156 23.52 18.64 -4.06
CA ASP A 156 23.90 18.27 -2.69
C ASP A 156 22.81 18.68 -1.71
N ARG A 157 22.25 17.70 -1.05
CA ARG A 157 21.21 17.88 -0.03
C ARG A 157 21.58 17.10 1.22
N ALA A 158 21.40 17.72 2.36
CA ALA A 158 21.53 17.04 3.64
C ALA A 158 20.33 17.41 4.52
N SER A 159 19.81 16.46 5.24
CA SER A 159 18.75 16.70 6.22
C SER A 159 18.96 15.84 7.45
N ALA A 160 18.52 16.34 8.59
CA ALA A 160 18.45 15.58 9.84
C ALA A 160 17.21 15.99 10.60
N PHE A 161 16.68 15.10 11.40
CA PHE A 161 15.52 15.37 12.25
C PHE A 161 15.60 14.62 13.57
N LEU A 162 14.89 15.16 14.55
CA LEU A 162 14.64 14.51 15.84
C LEU A 162 13.19 14.78 16.22
N THR A 163 12.47 13.75 16.64
CA THR A 163 11.08 13.81 17.10
C THR A 163 10.95 13.05 18.42
N GLY A 164 10.27 13.64 19.39
CA GLY A 164 9.89 12.99 20.63
C GLY A 164 8.38 13.07 20.82
N GLY A 165 7.80 12.16 21.60
CA GLY A 165 6.36 12.10 21.77
C GLY A 165 5.89 11.32 22.99
N SER A 166 4.59 11.08 23.05
CA SER A 166 3.93 10.25 24.07
C SER A 166 4.50 8.83 24.04
N GLN A 167 4.36 8.08 25.15
CA GLN A 167 4.81 6.69 25.27
C GLN A 167 6.34 6.53 25.07
N ASN A 168 7.12 7.50 25.55
CA ASN A 168 8.57 7.56 25.37
C ASN A 168 9.02 7.47 23.91
N TYR A 169 8.13 7.87 22.97
CA TYR A 169 8.47 7.88 21.56
C TYR A 169 9.66 8.77 21.27
N ALA A 170 10.63 8.24 20.56
CA ALA A 170 11.79 8.95 20.06
C ALA A 170 12.14 8.46 18.65
N LYS A 171 12.32 9.38 17.72
CA LYS A 171 12.78 9.09 16.35
C LYS A 171 13.84 10.10 15.93
N ALA A 172 14.93 9.62 15.38
CA ALA A 172 16.01 10.41 14.83
C ALA A 172 16.43 9.90 13.46
N GLY A 173 16.77 10.80 12.55
CA GLY A 173 17.23 10.38 11.25
C GLY A 173 18.09 11.42 10.56
N ALA A 174 18.88 10.94 9.60
CA ALA A 174 19.71 11.76 8.74
C ALA A 174 19.73 11.21 7.31
N ARG A 175 19.78 12.11 6.33
CA ARG A 175 19.89 11.80 4.92
C ARG A 175 20.93 12.68 4.25
N LEU A 176 21.71 12.10 3.37
CA LEU A 176 22.64 12.76 2.47
C LEU A 176 22.33 12.34 1.02
N SER A 177 22.12 13.29 0.13
CA SER A 177 22.09 13.10 -1.31
C SER A 177 23.14 13.97 -1.96
N THR A 178 23.92 13.42 -2.86
CA THR A 178 24.98 14.15 -3.58
C THR A 178 25.16 13.55 -4.97
N GLY A 179 25.69 14.34 -5.89
CA GLY A 179 26.03 13.84 -7.20
C GLY A 179 26.09 14.91 -8.28
N GLY A 180 26.54 14.49 -9.46
CA GLY A 180 26.57 15.29 -10.67
C GLY A 180 25.55 14.82 -11.70
N GLU A 181 25.70 15.31 -12.91
CA GLU A 181 24.80 14.96 -14.02
C GLU A 181 24.82 13.46 -14.38
N ARG A 182 25.96 12.77 -14.17
CA ARG A 182 26.13 11.37 -14.56
C ARG A 182 25.90 10.40 -13.41
N THR A 183 26.41 10.71 -12.23
CA THR A 183 26.33 9.80 -11.09
C THR A 183 25.76 10.53 -9.89
N GLN A 184 24.79 9.92 -9.25
CA GLN A 184 24.03 10.45 -8.12
C GLN A 184 23.93 9.37 -7.05
N PHE A 185 24.04 9.77 -5.80
CA PHE A 185 24.01 8.88 -4.65
C PHE A 185 23.12 9.45 -3.54
N THR A 186 22.42 8.58 -2.82
CA THR A 186 21.70 8.93 -1.59
C THR A 186 21.96 7.87 -0.53
N LEU A 187 22.02 8.31 0.72
CA LEU A 187 22.12 7.47 1.90
C LEU A 187 21.25 8.08 2.99
N SER A 188 20.46 7.28 3.68
CA SER A 188 19.75 7.70 4.89
C SER A 188 19.72 6.60 5.93
N ALA A 189 19.66 7.03 7.19
CA ALA A 189 19.53 6.16 8.35
C ALA A 189 18.57 6.80 9.34
N ASN A 190 17.61 6.02 9.85
CA ASN A 190 16.66 6.45 10.85
C ASN A 190 16.61 5.41 11.98
N SER A 191 16.47 5.87 13.21
CA SER A 191 16.20 5.03 14.38
C SER A 191 14.92 5.52 15.04
N GLU A 192 14.05 4.61 15.40
CA GLU A 192 12.75 4.85 16.01
C GLU A 192 12.52 3.90 17.17
N GLN A 193 11.96 4.41 18.27
CA GLN A 193 11.59 3.59 19.43
C GLN A 193 10.38 4.16 20.16
N THR A 194 9.63 3.29 20.82
CA THR A 194 8.55 3.65 21.75
C THR A 194 8.36 2.53 22.78
N ASP A 195 7.96 2.88 23.99
CA ASP A 195 7.52 1.87 24.99
C ASP A 195 6.13 1.33 24.64
N GLY A 196 5.40 1.99 23.72
CA GLY A 196 4.06 1.56 23.33
C GLY A 196 3.02 1.66 24.45
N TYR A 197 2.03 0.82 24.38
CA TYR A 197 0.94 0.66 25.35
C TYR A 197 0.41 -0.77 25.25
N ASN A 198 -0.25 -1.28 26.28
CA ASN A 198 -0.90 -2.58 26.22
C ASN A 198 -1.99 -2.59 25.14
N VAL A 199 -1.76 -3.28 24.03
CA VAL A 199 -2.64 -3.28 22.84
C VAL A 199 -3.83 -4.22 23.00
N CYS A 200 -3.69 -5.33 23.74
CA CYS A 200 -4.74 -6.32 23.90
C CYS A 200 -5.68 -5.97 25.07
N LYS A 201 -6.94 -6.35 24.95
CA LYS A 201 -7.92 -6.25 26.06
C LYS A 201 -7.85 -7.42 27.04
N GLY A 202 -6.89 -8.31 26.89
CA GLY A 202 -6.65 -9.43 27.80
C GLY A 202 -7.81 -10.44 27.87
N ASN A 203 -7.76 -11.51 27.07
CA ASN A 203 -8.78 -12.55 27.06
C ASN A 203 -8.16 -13.91 26.69
N LEU A 204 -8.29 -14.92 27.57
CA LEU A 204 -7.74 -16.25 27.32
C LEU A 204 -8.45 -17.03 26.19
N ASN A 205 -9.59 -16.57 25.71
CA ASN A 205 -10.41 -17.27 24.73
C ASN A 205 -10.60 -16.47 23.42
N ALA A 206 -10.03 -15.28 23.30
CA ALA A 206 -10.20 -14.41 22.13
C ALA A 206 -9.07 -13.38 22.02
N GLY A 207 -8.96 -12.75 20.88
CA GLY A 207 -7.94 -11.73 20.60
C GLY A 207 -6.53 -12.31 20.67
N CYS A 208 -5.70 -11.82 21.58
CA CYS A 208 -4.33 -12.30 21.81
C CYS A 208 -4.25 -13.63 22.60
N PHE A 209 -5.35 -14.13 23.13
CA PHE A 209 -5.40 -15.35 23.96
C PHE A 209 -4.46 -15.31 25.18
N ALA A 210 -4.17 -14.12 25.69
CA ALA A 210 -3.30 -13.86 26.84
C ALA A 210 -3.91 -12.79 27.74
N ILE A 211 -3.39 -12.68 28.96
CA ILE A 211 -3.60 -11.58 29.89
C ILE A 211 -2.21 -11.11 30.31
N GLU A 212 -1.74 -10.06 29.67
CA GLU A 212 -0.47 -9.39 29.94
C GLU A 212 -0.77 -7.90 30.17
N ASP A 213 -0.20 -7.31 31.23
CA ASP A 213 -0.51 -5.92 31.64
C ASP A 213 0.66 -4.96 31.36
N ASP A 214 1.59 -5.39 30.54
CA ASP A 214 2.75 -4.60 30.10
C ASP A 214 2.45 -3.81 28.81
N PRO A 215 3.22 -2.77 28.54
CA PRO A 215 3.16 -2.05 27.26
C PRO A 215 3.88 -2.85 26.18
N ASP A 216 3.36 -2.75 24.94
CA ASP A 216 3.90 -3.40 23.76
C ASP A 216 4.82 -2.43 23.01
N GLY A 217 6.12 -2.56 23.22
CA GLY A 217 7.14 -1.69 22.69
C GLY A 217 7.51 -1.97 21.24
N PHE A 218 8.22 -1.01 20.63
CA PHE A 218 8.74 -1.12 19.28
C PHE A 218 10.08 -0.41 19.13
N GLU A 219 11.02 -1.06 18.46
CA GLU A 219 12.31 -0.49 18.06
C GLU A 219 12.58 -0.83 16.59
N ASN A 220 13.09 0.15 15.83
CA ASN A 220 13.45 -0.03 14.43
C ASN A 220 14.64 0.83 14.04
N LEU A 221 15.62 0.22 13.38
CA LEU A 221 16.69 0.89 12.66
C LEU A 221 16.49 0.67 11.17
N SER A 222 16.22 1.73 10.41
CA SER A 222 16.05 1.64 8.97
C SER A 222 17.19 2.32 8.22
N LEU A 223 17.68 1.64 7.17
CA LEU A 223 18.74 2.11 6.30
C LEU A 223 18.26 2.14 4.85
N GLN A 224 18.61 3.20 4.12
CA GLN A 224 18.32 3.32 2.69
C GLN A 224 19.56 3.81 1.96
N ALA A 225 19.85 3.19 0.81
CA ALA A 225 20.90 3.63 -0.10
C ALA A 225 20.39 3.58 -1.54
N GLY A 226 20.81 4.56 -2.35
CA GLY A 226 20.48 4.61 -3.77
C GLY A 226 21.66 5.13 -4.59
N LEU A 227 21.85 4.54 -5.77
CA LEU A 227 22.84 4.96 -6.75
C LEU A 227 22.19 4.99 -8.14
N ASN A 228 22.32 6.11 -8.84
CA ASN A 228 21.98 6.19 -10.25
C ASN A 228 23.21 6.66 -11.02
N THR A 229 23.57 5.98 -12.11
CA THR A 229 24.68 6.38 -12.97
C THR A 229 24.36 6.20 -14.43
N ALA A 230 24.75 7.18 -15.25
CA ALA A 230 24.66 7.12 -16.70
C ALA A 230 25.99 6.64 -17.28
N VAL A 231 25.93 5.59 -18.09
CA VAL A 231 27.06 5.01 -18.84
C VAL A 231 26.90 5.37 -20.31
N GLY A 232 27.68 6.36 -20.77
CA GLY A 232 27.42 6.99 -22.07
C GLY A 232 26.11 7.77 -22.06
N ASP A 233 25.49 7.88 -23.25
CA ASP A 233 24.27 8.69 -23.45
C ASP A 233 22.99 7.83 -23.50
N LYS A 234 23.13 6.51 -23.55
CA LYS A 234 22.02 5.58 -23.79
C LYS A 234 21.73 4.60 -22.66
N THR A 235 22.62 4.50 -21.66
CA THR A 235 22.49 3.50 -20.61
C THR A 235 22.43 4.17 -19.25
N LYS A 236 21.45 3.79 -18.43
CA LYS A 236 21.35 4.17 -17.02
C LYS A 236 21.39 2.91 -16.17
N ILE A 237 22.12 2.97 -15.07
CA ILE A 237 22.18 1.90 -14.08
C ILE A 237 21.67 2.48 -12.76
N GLY A 238 20.72 1.78 -12.15
CA GLY A 238 20.17 2.10 -10.84
C GLY A 238 20.47 0.97 -9.86
N LEU A 239 20.80 1.33 -8.62
CA LEU A 239 20.85 0.41 -7.47
C LEU A 239 20.03 1.03 -6.35
N SER A 240 19.22 0.23 -5.69
CA SER A 240 18.43 0.62 -4.51
C SER A 240 18.58 -0.42 -3.41
N PHE A 241 18.60 0.05 -2.19
CA PHE A 241 18.61 -0.78 -0.99
C PHE A 241 17.77 -0.10 0.09
N LEU A 242 16.90 -0.88 0.73
CA LEU A 242 16.17 -0.52 1.94
C LEU A 242 16.25 -1.67 2.92
N SER A 243 16.50 -1.39 4.19
CA SER A 243 16.34 -2.38 5.26
C SER A 243 15.73 -1.78 6.50
N SER A 244 15.06 -2.61 7.26
CA SER A 244 14.55 -2.37 8.61
C SER A 244 14.96 -3.54 9.49
N ASP A 245 15.51 -3.24 10.67
CA ASP A 245 16.00 -4.21 11.64
C ASP A 245 15.55 -3.74 13.03
N GLY A 246 14.90 -4.61 13.78
CA GLY A 246 14.32 -4.18 15.05
C GLY A 246 13.58 -5.26 15.80
N ARG A 247 12.76 -4.80 16.75
CA ARG A 247 11.99 -5.64 17.65
C ARG A 247 10.61 -5.03 17.88
N ASN A 248 9.60 -5.87 17.97
CA ASN A 248 8.29 -5.49 18.47
C ASN A 248 7.78 -6.46 19.52
N GLU A 249 7.07 -5.93 20.51
CA GLU A 249 6.41 -6.66 21.56
C GLU A 249 4.89 -6.68 21.29
N PHE A 250 4.21 -7.72 21.73
CA PHE A 250 2.77 -7.90 21.58
C PHE A 250 2.27 -8.94 22.59
N ASP A 251 1.01 -8.85 22.97
CA ASP A 251 0.39 -9.87 23.83
C ASP A 251 0.18 -11.19 23.08
N GLY A 252 0.57 -12.32 23.67
CA GLY A 252 0.35 -13.62 23.08
C GLY A 252 0.73 -14.80 23.98
N SER A 253 -0.07 -15.87 23.96
CA SER A 253 0.15 -17.03 24.83
C SER A 253 1.30 -17.94 24.36
N PHE A 254 1.62 -17.96 23.09
CA PHE A 254 2.68 -18.79 22.49
C PHE A 254 3.97 -18.01 22.27
N GLN A 255 3.84 -16.76 21.86
CA GLN A 255 4.90 -15.81 21.61
C GLN A 255 4.39 -14.41 21.91
N ASN A 256 5.23 -13.51 22.38
CA ASN A 256 4.86 -12.12 22.70
C ASN A 256 5.91 -11.11 22.22
N GLU A 257 6.81 -11.53 21.38
CA GLU A 257 7.90 -10.69 20.88
C GLU A 257 8.41 -11.23 19.55
N THR A 258 8.80 -10.33 18.65
CA THR A 258 9.45 -10.66 17.39
C THR A 258 10.69 -9.78 17.22
N GLU A 259 11.84 -10.38 16.96
CA GLU A 259 12.99 -9.72 16.33
C GLU A 259 12.86 -9.88 14.82
N PHE A 260 12.96 -8.78 14.07
CA PHE A 260 12.72 -8.78 12.62
C PHE A 260 13.85 -8.16 11.82
N TYR A 261 14.06 -8.70 10.63
CA TYR A 261 14.89 -8.08 9.59
C TYR A 261 14.13 -8.14 8.26
N ALA A 262 13.83 -6.97 7.70
CA ALA A 262 13.21 -6.86 6.38
C ALA A 262 14.12 -6.06 5.44
N SER A 263 14.29 -6.53 4.19
CA SER A 263 15.12 -5.81 3.22
C SER A 263 14.63 -5.96 1.79
N ALA A 264 14.95 -4.96 0.96
CA ALA A 264 14.77 -4.97 -0.49
C ALA A 264 16.04 -4.41 -1.16
N LEU A 265 16.65 -5.21 -2.04
CA LEU A 265 17.79 -4.85 -2.86
C LEU A 265 17.39 -4.92 -4.33
N GLY A 266 17.52 -3.82 -5.05
CA GLY A 266 17.18 -3.70 -6.46
C GLY A 266 18.35 -3.25 -7.32
N ALA A 267 18.40 -3.77 -8.55
CA ALA A 267 19.32 -3.34 -9.59
C ALA A 267 18.57 -3.18 -10.91
N THR A 268 18.80 -2.09 -11.63
CA THR A 268 18.19 -1.84 -12.94
C THR A 268 19.22 -1.40 -13.95
N VAL A 269 19.04 -1.83 -15.20
CA VAL A 269 19.79 -1.35 -16.35
C VAL A 269 18.80 -0.95 -17.44
N ASP A 270 18.69 0.36 -17.70
CA ASP A 270 17.83 0.92 -18.73
C ASP A 270 18.68 1.32 -19.94
N VAL A 271 18.35 0.81 -21.12
CA VAL A 271 19.09 1.05 -22.37
C VAL A 271 18.16 1.62 -23.43
N ALA A 272 18.44 2.83 -23.93
CA ALA A 272 17.84 3.35 -25.15
C ALA A 272 18.50 2.69 -26.37
N ALA A 273 18.06 1.47 -26.72
CA ALA A 273 18.67 0.65 -27.77
C ALA A 273 18.57 1.34 -29.13
N THR A 274 17.41 1.93 -29.44
CA THR A 274 17.17 2.79 -30.60
C THR A 274 16.31 3.99 -30.20
N ASP A 275 15.97 4.86 -31.15
CA ASP A 275 15.04 5.99 -30.91
C ASP A 275 13.61 5.53 -30.63
N HIS A 276 13.29 4.26 -30.93
CA HIS A 276 11.96 3.68 -30.76
C HIS A 276 11.91 2.48 -29.81
N LEU A 277 13.06 2.01 -29.34
CA LEU A 277 13.13 0.82 -28.46
C LEU A 277 13.98 1.13 -27.23
N ALA A 278 13.33 1.04 -26.07
CA ALA A 278 13.98 0.99 -24.76
C ALA A 278 13.94 -0.43 -24.22
N VAL A 279 15.02 -0.85 -23.57
CA VAL A 279 15.16 -2.17 -22.93
C VAL A 279 15.48 -1.93 -21.46
N LYS A 280 14.74 -2.56 -20.57
CA LYS A 280 14.97 -2.53 -19.13
C LYS A 280 15.23 -3.94 -18.62
N LEU A 281 16.36 -4.13 -17.95
CA LEU A 281 16.66 -5.31 -17.16
C LEU A 281 16.57 -4.94 -15.69
N SER A 282 15.84 -5.71 -14.91
CA SER A 282 15.70 -5.52 -13.47
C SER A 282 16.02 -6.82 -12.74
N ALA A 283 16.73 -6.72 -11.63
CA ALA A 283 16.96 -7.82 -10.70
C ALA A 283 16.64 -7.32 -9.29
N GLY A 284 15.95 -8.13 -8.50
CA GLY A 284 15.57 -7.80 -7.14
C GLY A 284 15.72 -8.98 -6.20
N GLN A 285 16.07 -8.69 -4.95
CA GLN A 285 16.00 -9.63 -3.84
C GLN A 285 15.34 -8.95 -2.65
N SER A 286 14.35 -9.60 -2.06
CA SER A 286 13.79 -9.18 -0.77
C SER A 286 13.92 -10.28 0.27
N ARG A 287 13.96 -9.89 1.54
CA ARG A 287 13.95 -10.77 2.71
C ARG A 287 12.94 -10.25 3.71
N ASP A 288 12.26 -11.18 4.38
CA ASP A 288 11.40 -10.97 5.53
C ASP A 288 11.73 -12.09 6.52
N GLU A 289 12.54 -11.76 7.51
CA GLU A 289 13.09 -12.70 8.50
C GLU A 289 12.55 -12.30 9.87
N GLN A 290 11.97 -13.25 10.61
CA GLN A 290 11.32 -12.99 11.88
C GLN A 290 11.63 -14.12 12.88
N ASP A 291 12.36 -13.78 13.94
CA ASP A 291 12.55 -14.63 15.12
C ASP A 291 11.45 -14.37 16.14
N MET A 292 10.69 -15.40 16.47
CA MET A 292 9.59 -15.36 17.45
C MET A 292 10.11 -15.73 18.84
N LEU A 293 9.80 -14.89 19.83
CA LEU A 293 10.24 -15.13 21.20
C LEU A 293 9.01 -15.15 22.16
N LYS A 294 9.15 -15.86 23.28
CA LYS A 294 8.25 -15.77 24.43
C LYS A 294 9.07 -15.41 25.67
N ASP A 295 8.77 -14.26 26.26
CA ASP A 295 9.45 -13.72 27.43
C ASP A 295 10.99 -13.66 27.24
N GLY A 296 11.43 -13.21 26.07
CA GLY A 296 12.85 -13.12 25.67
C GLY A 296 13.50 -14.46 25.31
N VAL A 297 12.74 -15.57 25.27
CA VAL A 297 13.26 -16.88 24.90
C VAL A 297 12.82 -17.24 23.49
N PHE A 298 13.77 -17.56 22.62
CA PHE A 298 13.50 -17.98 21.24
C PHE A 298 12.56 -19.21 21.19
N VAL A 299 11.56 -19.14 20.33
CA VAL A 299 10.51 -20.19 20.15
C VAL A 299 10.60 -20.77 18.75
N ASP A 300 10.56 -19.95 17.71
CA ASP A 300 10.55 -20.35 16.30
C ASP A 300 11.04 -19.20 15.42
N TYR A 301 11.21 -19.44 14.13
CA TYR A 301 11.51 -18.40 13.13
C TYR A 301 10.77 -18.65 11.83
N PHE A 302 10.50 -17.58 11.10
CA PHE A 302 9.89 -17.61 9.78
C PHE A 302 10.64 -16.65 8.85
N ASP A 303 11.33 -17.22 7.87
CA ASP A 303 12.11 -16.47 6.89
C ASP A 303 11.50 -16.64 5.51
N THR A 304 11.44 -15.55 4.77
CA THR A 304 11.13 -15.53 3.34
C THR A 304 12.27 -14.86 2.59
N ALA A 305 12.77 -15.50 1.55
CA ALA A 305 13.64 -14.90 0.55
C ALA A 305 12.96 -14.95 -0.81
N ARG A 306 12.89 -13.80 -1.51
CA ARG A 306 12.33 -13.69 -2.86
C ARG A 306 13.37 -13.15 -3.81
N MET A 307 13.55 -13.79 -4.95
CA MET A 307 14.39 -13.30 -6.04
C MET A 307 13.54 -13.05 -7.27
N SER A 308 13.68 -11.88 -7.87
CA SER A 308 12.97 -11.49 -9.09
C SER A 308 13.92 -11.04 -10.18
N LEU A 309 13.64 -11.47 -11.42
CA LEU A 309 14.32 -11.01 -12.63
C LEU A 309 13.27 -10.59 -13.63
N SER A 310 13.48 -9.48 -14.33
CA SER A 310 12.57 -8.99 -15.37
C SER A 310 13.35 -8.41 -16.54
N LEU A 311 12.95 -8.83 -17.73
CA LEU A 311 13.38 -8.20 -19.00
C LEU A 311 12.17 -7.59 -19.67
N GLN A 312 12.13 -6.27 -19.78
CA GLN A 312 11.06 -5.50 -20.42
C GLN A 312 11.60 -4.77 -21.65
N ASN A 313 10.78 -4.74 -22.70
CA ASN A 313 11.03 -3.99 -23.93
C ASN A 313 9.87 -3.04 -24.16
N ASP A 314 10.16 -1.76 -24.33
CA ASP A 314 9.20 -0.70 -24.65
C ASP A 314 9.46 -0.23 -26.09
N TRP A 315 8.55 -0.57 -26.99
CA TRP A 315 8.64 -0.25 -28.40
C TRP A 315 7.61 0.81 -28.79
N ALA A 316 8.06 2.03 -29.06
CA ALA A 316 7.24 3.09 -29.65
C ALA A 316 6.94 2.75 -31.12
N ALA A 317 5.82 2.05 -31.37
CA ALA A 317 5.42 1.62 -32.70
C ALA A 317 5.00 2.81 -33.59
N SER A 318 4.49 3.89 -32.96
CA SER A 318 4.24 5.20 -33.56
C SER A 318 4.27 6.28 -32.46
N ASN A 319 4.01 7.54 -32.84
CA ASN A 319 3.89 8.63 -31.84
C ASN A 319 2.71 8.42 -30.87
N ASP A 320 1.69 7.71 -31.29
CA ASP A 320 0.45 7.49 -30.54
C ASP A 320 0.27 6.02 -30.10
N SER A 321 1.33 5.19 -30.22
CA SER A 321 1.24 3.76 -29.91
C SER A 321 2.52 3.22 -29.29
N LEU A 322 2.40 2.61 -28.12
CA LEU A 322 3.46 1.95 -27.39
C LEU A 322 3.11 0.48 -27.17
N VAL A 323 4.06 -0.41 -27.47
CA VAL A 323 3.97 -1.83 -27.15
C VAL A 323 5.05 -2.16 -26.14
N THR A 324 4.64 -2.68 -24.99
CA THR A 324 5.53 -3.20 -23.96
C THR A 324 5.40 -4.71 -23.90
N PHE A 325 6.53 -5.42 -23.87
CA PHE A 325 6.52 -6.88 -23.73
C PHE A 325 7.74 -7.36 -22.96
N GLY A 326 7.61 -8.48 -22.30
CA GLY A 326 8.70 -8.95 -21.46
C GLY A 326 8.51 -10.33 -20.86
N ILE A 327 9.50 -10.70 -20.05
CA ILE A 327 9.58 -11.97 -19.33
C ILE A 327 9.97 -11.65 -17.88
N ASP A 328 9.26 -12.27 -16.95
CA ASP A 328 9.53 -12.20 -15.51
C ASP A 328 9.83 -13.59 -14.97
N TYR A 329 10.77 -13.67 -14.05
CA TYR A 329 11.03 -14.86 -13.23
C TYR A 329 10.98 -14.47 -11.76
N LEU A 330 10.29 -15.27 -10.95
CA LEU A 330 10.19 -15.13 -9.50
C LEU A 330 10.53 -16.46 -8.86
N ALA A 331 11.42 -16.45 -7.87
CA ALA A 331 11.70 -17.58 -7.00
C ALA A 331 11.40 -17.16 -5.55
N ASP A 332 10.55 -17.94 -4.89
CA ASP A 332 10.22 -17.79 -3.47
C ASP A 332 10.82 -18.96 -2.69
N GLU A 333 11.55 -18.65 -1.63
CA GLU A 333 12.10 -19.63 -0.68
C GLU A 333 11.66 -19.27 0.74
N ILE A 334 11.30 -20.28 1.53
CA ILE A 334 11.00 -20.12 2.95
C ILE A 334 11.89 -20.99 3.81
N ALA A 335 12.20 -20.53 5.02
CA ALA A 335 12.82 -21.33 6.08
C ALA A 335 12.07 -21.09 7.39
N SER A 336 11.92 -22.13 8.20
CA SER A 336 11.22 -22.08 9.48
C SER A 336 11.68 -23.21 10.38
N GLY A 337 11.66 -23.03 11.69
CA GLY A 337 11.81 -24.13 12.65
C GLY A 337 10.63 -25.11 12.58
N THR A 338 9.46 -24.63 12.15
CA THR A 338 8.30 -25.46 11.81
C THR A 338 8.54 -26.17 10.47
N ALA A 339 8.34 -27.49 10.39
CA ALA A 339 8.64 -28.29 9.21
C ALA A 339 7.53 -28.17 8.14
N PHE A 340 7.82 -27.47 7.06
CA PHE A 340 6.99 -27.44 5.84
C PHE A 340 7.36 -28.60 4.91
N THR A 341 6.40 -29.12 4.15
CA THR A 341 6.66 -30.17 3.15
C THR A 341 7.29 -29.64 1.88
N GLU A 342 6.95 -28.40 1.50
CA GLU A 342 7.53 -27.67 0.38
C GLU A 342 8.01 -26.30 0.90
N THR A 343 9.20 -25.89 0.48
CA THR A 343 9.84 -24.66 0.96
C THR A 343 10.28 -23.72 -0.15
N ALA A 344 10.05 -24.08 -1.41
CA ALA A 344 10.42 -23.26 -2.55
C ALA A 344 9.34 -23.34 -3.64
N ARG A 345 9.26 -22.29 -4.45
CA ARG A 345 8.35 -22.21 -5.59
C ARG A 345 8.82 -21.20 -6.62
N ASP A 346 8.85 -21.61 -7.88
CA ASP A 346 9.21 -20.79 -9.02
C ASP A 346 7.99 -20.40 -9.85
N ASN A 347 8.04 -19.22 -10.47
CA ASN A 347 7.07 -18.75 -11.45
C ASN A 347 7.75 -18.05 -12.62
N LEU A 348 7.40 -18.44 -13.85
CA LEU A 348 7.84 -17.80 -15.09
C LEU A 348 6.65 -17.13 -15.76
N GLY A 349 6.73 -15.82 -16.01
CA GLY A 349 5.69 -15.04 -16.66
C GLY A 349 6.15 -14.42 -17.98
N VAL A 350 5.29 -14.44 -18.99
CA VAL A 350 5.48 -13.73 -20.26
C VAL A 350 4.31 -12.79 -20.44
N PHE A 351 4.57 -11.52 -20.69
CA PHE A 351 3.53 -10.49 -20.80
C PHE A 351 3.70 -9.59 -22.02
N GLY A 352 2.58 -9.03 -22.45
CA GLY A 352 2.51 -8.01 -23.48
C GLY A 352 1.43 -6.99 -23.16
N GLN A 353 1.71 -5.71 -23.42
CA GLN A 353 0.78 -4.59 -23.28
C GLN A 353 0.83 -3.73 -24.53
N TRP A 354 -0.31 -3.26 -24.95
CA TRP A 354 -0.46 -2.26 -26.01
C TRP A 354 -1.24 -1.05 -25.49
N ILE A 355 -0.66 0.13 -25.66
CA ILE A 355 -1.27 1.41 -25.31
C ILE A 355 -1.31 2.25 -26.59
N ALA A 356 -2.47 2.80 -26.93
CA ALA A 356 -2.61 3.63 -28.12
C ALA A 356 -3.71 4.68 -27.95
N THR A 357 -3.53 5.81 -28.63
CA THR A 357 -4.59 6.80 -28.84
C THR A 357 -5.12 6.65 -30.26
N VAL A 358 -6.37 6.27 -30.39
CA VAL A 358 -7.07 6.11 -31.67
C VAL A 358 -8.13 7.21 -31.79
N SER A 359 -7.84 8.23 -32.58
CA SER A 359 -8.65 9.44 -32.69
C SER A 359 -8.71 10.19 -31.34
N VAL A 360 -9.83 10.11 -30.63
CA VAL A 360 -10.06 10.77 -29.32
C VAL A 360 -10.21 9.79 -28.18
N VAL A 361 -9.95 8.51 -28.45
CA VAL A 361 -10.08 7.42 -27.46
C VAL A 361 -8.70 6.83 -27.20
N ASP A 362 -8.32 6.79 -25.93
CA ASP A 362 -7.17 6.06 -25.49
C ASP A 362 -7.57 4.63 -25.17
N ILE A 363 -6.75 3.68 -25.57
CA ILE A 363 -6.98 2.25 -25.42
C ILE A 363 -5.74 1.63 -24.78
N GLN A 364 -5.94 0.72 -23.86
CA GLN A 364 -4.91 -0.16 -23.33
C GLN A 364 -5.44 -1.59 -23.34
N ALA A 365 -4.59 -2.53 -23.71
CA ALA A 365 -4.86 -3.96 -23.56
C ALA A 365 -3.58 -4.66 -23.12
N ALA A 366 -3.69 -5.62 -22.21
CA ALA A 366 -2.58 -6.44 -21.77
C ALA A 366 -2.99 -7.92 -21.66
N LEU A 367 -2.02 -8.79 -21.87
CA LEU A 367 -2.17 -10.23 -21.72
C LEU A 367 -0.90 -10.79 -21.09
N ARG A 368 -1.05 -11.73 -20.17
CA ARG A 368 0.04 -12.44 -19.53
C ARG A 368 -0.26 -13.93 -19.42
N PHE A 369 0.78 -14.71 -19.61
CA PHE A 369 0.83 -16.14 -19.33
C PHE A 369 1.85 -16.37 -18.22
N ASP A 370 1.44 -17.04 -17.17
CA ASP A 370 2.29 -17.49 -16.07
C ASP A 370 2.36 -19.02 -16.07
N ASP A 371 3.54 -19.57 -15.81
CA ASP A 371 3.78 -20.99 -15.55
C ASP A 371 4.34 -21.11 -14.13
N ASN A 372 3.48 -21.55 -13.22
CA ASN A 372 3.78 -21.72 -11.81
C ASN A 372 4.12 -23.19 -11.54
N GLU A 373 5.24 -23.45 -10.87
CA GLU A 373 5.74 -24.81 -10.63
C GLU A 373 4.71 -25.73 -9.94
N GLN A 374 3.88 -25.18 -9.04
CA GLN A 374 2.92 -25.96 -8.24
C GLN A 374 1.53 -26.02 -8.87
N PHE A 375 1.09 -24.93 -9.51
CA PHE A 375 -0.31 -24.78 -9.96
C PHE A 375 -0.45 -24.79 -11.49
N GLY A 376 0.66 -24.96 -12.23
CA GLY A 376 0.64 -24.96 -13.68
C GLY A 376 0.41 -23.55 -14.26
N SER A 377 -0.29 -23.50 -15.41
CA SER A 377 -0.40 -22.25 -16.17
C SER A 377 -1.66 -21.46 -15.84
N ALA A 378 -1.49 -20.13 -15.75
CA ALA A 378 -2.57 -19.16 -15.65
C ALA A 378 -2.49 -18.13 -16.79
N ILE A 379 -3.63 -17.68 -17.30
CA ILE A 379 -3.71 -16.58 -18.29
C ILE A 379 -4.55 -15.46 -17.70
N THR A 380 -3.97 -14.27 -17.66
CA THR A 380 -4.66 -13.06 -17.20
C THR A 380 -4.60 -11.96 -18.26
N GLY A 381 -5.63 -11.12 -18.30
CA GLY A 381 -5.71 -10.03 -19.26
C GLY A 381 -6.46 -8.83 -18.71
N ASP A 382 -6.18 -7.66 -19.28
CA ASP A 382 -6.96 -6.45 -19.05
C ASP A 382 -7.19 -5.67 -20.35
N ALA A 383 -8.30 -4.96 -20.39
CA ALA A 383 -8.64 -4.02 -21.45
C ALA A 383 -9.24 -2.76 -20.83
N SER A 384 -8.76 -1.61 -21.25
CA SER A 384 -9.22 -0.33 -20.76
C SER A 384 -9.42 0.66 -21.91
N MET A 385 -10.38 1.54 -21.78
CA MET A 385 -10.59 2.65 -22.70
C MET A 385 -10.91 3.93 -21.96
N GLY A 386 -10.49 5.06 -22.52
CA GLY A 386 -10.79 6.38 -21.99
C GLY A 386 -11.07 7.39 -23.07
N ALA A 387 -11.96 8.33 -22.80
CA ALA A 387 -12.31 9.39 -23.71
C ALA A 387 -12.44 10.73 -22.98
N GLY A 388 -12.06 11.80 -23.64
CA GLY A 388 -12.05 13.16 -23.09
C GLY A 388 -10.69 13.55 -22.52
N SER A 389 -10.62 14.72 -21.92
CA SER A 389 -9.44 15.25 -21.22
C SER A 389 -9.76 15.48 -19.75
N GLU A 390 -8.75 15.50 -18.89
CA GLU A 390 -9.01 15.81 -17.47
C GLU A 390 -9.56 17.25 -17.27
N ALA A 391 -9.13 18.20 -18.09
CA ALA A 391 -9.63 19.57 -17.99
C ALA A 391 -11.13 19.69 -18.29
N ASP A 392 -11.63 18.95 -19.28
CA ASP A 392 -13.02 18.95 -19.71
C ASP A 392 -13.85 17.83 -19.07
N GLY A 393 -13.20 16.83 -18.55
CA GLY A 393 -13.75 15.59 -18.01
C GLY A 393 -13.35 14.38 -18.85
N ARG A 394 -12.83 13.34 -18.19
CA ARG A 394 -12.36 12.10 -18.81
C ARG A 394 -13.15 10.91 -18.25
N TRP A 395 -13.78 10.17 -19.13
CA TRP A 395 -14.44 8.91 -18.83
C TRP A 395 -13.47 7.74 -19.02
N MET A 396 -13.58 6.72 -18.20
CA MET A 396 -12.78 5.51 -18.26
C MET A 396 -13.67 4.29 -18.05
N LEU A 397 -13.38 3.22 -18.75
CA LEU A 397 -13.95 1.89 -18.57
C LEU A 397 -12.82 0.88 -18.60
N GLN A 398 -12.80 -0.05 -17.65
CA GLN A 398 -11.79 -1.09 -17.55
C GLN A 398 -12.45 -2.43 -17.20
N TYR A 399 -11.95 -3.50 -17.81
CA TYR A 399 -12.18 -4.88 -17.42
C TYR A 399 -10.83 -5.57 -17.25
N GLY A 400 -10.68 -6.38 -16.23
CA GLY A 400 -9.44 -7.13 -16.00
C GLY A 400 -9.68 -8.39 -15.20
N THR A 401 -8.81 -9.38 -15.40
CA THR A 401 -8.76 -10.61 -14.64
C THR A 401 -7.46 -10.70 -13.85
N ALA A 402 -7.50 -11.41 -12.73
CA ALA A 402 -6.32 -11.67 -11.93
C ALA A 402 -6.39 -13.03 -11.26
N PHE A 403 -5.26 -13.52 -10.74
CA PHE A 403 -5.19 -14.75 -9.97
C PHE A 403 -4.22 -14.60 -8.81
N LYS A 404 -4.35 -15.47 -7.79
CA LYS A 404 -3.42 -15.60 -6.68
C LYS A 404 -3.20 -17.08 -6.36
N ALA A 405 -1.94 -17.48 -6.31
CA ALA A 405 -1.54 -18.81 -5.84
C ALA A 405 -1.62 -18.85 -4.30
N PRO A 406 -2.13 -19.97 -3.70
CA PRO A 406 -2.14 -20.13 -2.25
C PRO A 406 -0.76 -19.95 -1.61
N THR A 407 -0.72 -19.46 -0.39
CA THR A 407 0.52 -19.24 0.37
C THR A 407 1.10 -20.55 0.93
N PHE A 408 2.36 -20.54 1.37
CA PHE A 408 2.95 -21.71 1.99
C PHE A 408 2.26 -22.11 3.30
N ASN A 409 1.78 -21.16 4.11
CA ASN A 409 1.01 -21.48 5.33
C ASN A 409 -0.33 -22.12 5.00
N GLU A 410 -1.05 -21.61 4.03
CA GLU A 410 -2.33 -22.17 3.61
C GLU A 410 -2.19 -23.60 3.09
N LEU A 411 -1.08 -23.92 2.43
CA LEU A 411 -0.84 -25.25 1.84
C LEU A 411 -0.20 -26.23 2.83
N TYR A 412 0.83 -25.81 3.57
CA TYR A 412 1.79 -26.74 4.16
C TYR A 412 2.07 -26.54 5.64
N TYR A 413 1.46 -25.52 6.32
CA TYR A 413 1.67 -25.35 7.75
C TYR A 413 1.16 -26.58 8.53
N PRO A 414 2.00 -27.27 9.35
CA PRO A 414 1.61 -28.50 10.01
C PRO A 414 0.38 -28.38 10.91
N GLY A 415 -0.62 -29.24 10.66
CA GLY A 415 -1.88 -29.25 11.41
C GLY A 415 -2.86 -28.14 11.09
N PHE A 416 -2.54 -27.27 10.13
CA PHE A 416 -3.39 -26.19 9.64
C PHE A 416 -3.53 -26.23 8.11
N GLY A 417 -2.43 -26.40 7.38
CA GLY A 417 -2.40 -26.31 5.92
C GLY A 417 -3.25 -27.34 5.19
N ASN A 418 -3.72 -26.97 4.00
CA ASN A 418 -4.49 -27.78 3.09
C ASN A 418 -3.84 -27.80 1.70
N ALA A 419 -3.11 -28.87 1.38
CA ALA A 419 -2.40 -29.03 0.11
C ALA A 419 -3.31 -29.23 -1.12
N THR A 420 -4.63 -29.26 -0.95
CA THR A 420 -5.62 -29.40 -2.03
C THR A 420 -6.21 -28.07 -2.48
N LEU A 421 -5.74 -26.95 -1.94
CA LEU A 421 -6.21 -25.63 -2.35
C LEU A 421 -5.89 -25.34 -3.81
N GLU A 422 -6.84 -24.71 -4.48
CA GLU A 422 -6.71 -24.19 -5.84
C GLU A 422 -6.43 -22.70 -5.81
N PRO A 423 -5.78 -22.11 -6.85
CA PRO A 423 -5.59 -20.67 -6.96
C PRO A 423 -6.91 -19.92 -6.95
N GLU A 424 -6.91 -18.73 -6.36
CA GLU A 424 -8.01 -17.78 -6.42
C GLU A 424 -8.00 -17.05 -7.77
N GLU A 425 -9.16 -16.84 -8.36
CA GLU A 425 -9.31 -16.10 -9.62
C GLU A 425 -10.28 -14.93 -9.44
N SER A 426 -10.06 -13.85 -10.17
CA SER A 426 -10.97 -12.71 -10.12
C SER A 426 -11.23 -12.08 -11.48
N ALA A 427 -12.42 -11.49 -11.61
CA ALA A 427 -12.81 -10.66 -12.74
C ALA A 427 -13.43 -9.35 -12.21
N THR A 428 -12.92 -8.21 -12.70
CA THR A 428 -13.37 -6.89 -12.26
C THR A 428 -13.77 -6.02 -13.43
N LEU A 429 -14.95 -5.39 -13.33
CA LEU A 429 -15.40 -4.31 -14.22
C LEU A 429 -15.42 -3.00 -13.45
N GLU A 430 -14.83 -1.97 -14.03
CA GLU A 430 -14.75 -0.63 -13.45
C GLU A 430 -15.17 0.44 -14.45
N ALA A 431 -15.93 1.44 -13.98
CA ALA A 431 -16.20 2.68 -14.72
C ALA A 431 -15.81 3.89 -13.86
N GLY A 432 -15.13 4.85 -14.47
CA GLY A 432 -14.63 6.02 -13.77
C GLY A 432 -14.84 7.31 -14.55
N TYR A 433 -14.88 8.41 -13.81
CA TYR A 433 -14.84 9.76 -14.35
C TYR A 433 -13.91 10.62 -13.51
N ARG A 434 -13.04 11.38 -14.15
CA ARG A 434 -12.17 12.33 -13.47
C ARG A 434 -12.10 13.66 -14.18
N ARG A 435 -11.86 14.71 -13.39
CA ARG A 435 -11.66 16.06 -13.88
C ARG A 435 -10.64 16.80 -13.02
N ALA A 436 -9.72 17.49 -13.67
CA ALA A 436 -8.76 18.36 -13.02
C ALA A 436 -8.81 19.76 -13.63
N GLY A 437 -9.04 20.76 -12.80
CA GLY A 437 -9.00 22.17 -13.14
C GLY A 437 -7.94 22.89 -12.33
N ALA A 438 -7.80 24.21 -12.55
CA ALA A 438 -6.78 25.02 -11.90
C ALA A 438 -6.86 25.03 -10.35
N ALA A 439 -8.04 24.88 -9.78
CA ALA A 439 -8.27 24.98 -8.33
C ALA A 439 -8.91 23.72 -7.73
N SER A 440 -9.31 22.76 -8.54
CA SER A 440 -9.98 21.55 -8.07
C SER A 440 -9.65 20.35 -8.94
N ARG A 441 -9.49 19.21 -8.31
CA ARG A 441 -9.38 17.89 -8.92
C ARG A 441 -10.35 16.96 -8.21
N TRP A 442 -11.03 16.11 -8.97
CA TRP A 442 -11.89 15.09 -8.40
C TRP A 442 -12.01 13.89 -9.35
N ALA A 443 -12.22 12.75 -8.76
CA ALA A 443 -12.43 11.49 -9.44
C ALA A 443 -13.55 10.71 -8.75
N VAL A 444 -14.37 10.04 -9.54
CA VAL A 444 -15.40 9.10 -9.09
C VAL A 444 -15.19 7.80 -9.82
N GLY A 445 -15.21 6.69 -9.10
CA GLY A 445 -15.13 5.35 -9.66
C GLY A 445 -16.21 4.45 -9.07
N VAL A 446 -16.76 3.57 -9.90
CA VAL A 446 -17.60 2.46 -9.46
C VAL A 446 -17.03 1.17 -10.02
N PHE A 447 -17.05 0.11 -9.22
CA PHE A 447 -16.52 -1.18 -9.63
C PHE A 447 -17.35 -2.33 -9.07
N VAL A 448 -17.29 -3.45 -9.76
CA VAL A 448 -17.75 -4.77 -9.31
C VAL A 448 -16.65 -5.77 -9.60
N SER A 449 -16.35 -6.60 -8.61
CA SER A 449 -15.34 -7.65 -8.67
C SER A 449 -15.94 -8.95 -8.14
N ASP A 450 -15.85 -9.99 -8.92
CA ASP A 450 -16.14 -11.36 -8.51
C ASP A 450 -14.80 -12.05 -8.22
N VAL A 451 -14.69 -12.73 -7.09
CA VAL A 451 -13.53 -13.52 -6.69
C VAL A 451 -14.01 -14.94 -6.48
N ASP A 452 -13.57 -15.85 -7.34
CA ASP A 452 -13.86 -17.27 -7.29
C ASP A 452 -12.78 -18.03 -6.50
N GLN A 453 -13.15 -19.14 -5.87
CA GLN A 453 -12.23 -20.00 -5.10
C GLN A 453 -11.54 -19.25 -3.95
N LEU A 454 -12.17 -18.22 -3.36
CA LEU A 454 -11.61 -17.43 -2.25
C LEU A 454 -11.15 -18.38 -1.13
N ILE A 455 -9.91 -18.21 -0.67
CA ILE A 455 -9.34 -19.02 0.41
C ILE A 455 -9.67 -18.37 1.75
N ALA A 456 -10.34 -19.12 2.63
CA ALA A 456 -10.65 -18.68 3.98
C ALA A 456 -10.55 -19.85 4.97
N TYR A 457 -10.42 -19.51 6.26
CA TYR A 457 -10.42 -20.50 7.33
C TYR A 457 -11.79 -21.14 7.50
N ASP A 458 -11.90 -22.45 7.29
CA ASP A 458 -13.12 -23.22 7.56
C ASP A 458 -13.02 -23.88 8.94
N ALA A 459 -13.86 -23.40 9.86
CA ALA A 459 -13.91 -23.93 11.22
C ALA A 459 -14.40 -25.39 11.29
N ALA A 460 -15.11 -25.90 10.28
CA ALA A 460 -15.59 -27.29 10.26
C ALA A 460 -14.45 -28.30 10.06
N ILE A 461 -13.42 -27.92 9.31
CA ILE A 461 -12.23 -28.74 9.08
C ILE A 461 -11.00 -28.22 9.82
N SER A 462 -11.09 -27.06 10.49
CA SER A 462 -9.98 -26.36 11.18
C SER A 462 -8.78 -26.11 10.27
N ALA A 463 -9.03 -25.77 9.02
CA ALA A 463 -8.01 -25.55 7.98
C ALA A 463 -8.47 -24.51 6.96
N PRO A 464 -7.58 -23.91 6.16
CA PRO A 464 -7.97 -23.10 5.01
C PRO A 464 -8.67 -23.99 3.96
N ALA A 465 -9.68 -23.40 3.33
CA ALA A 465 -10.44 -24.04 2.25
C ALA A 465 -10.79 -23.00 1.19
N ASN A 466 -10.90 -23.42 -0.06
CA ASN A 466 -11.55 -22.60 -1.06
C ASN A 466 -13.05 -22.54 -0.71
N ILE A 467 -13.50 -21.39 -0.28
CA ILE A 467 -14.94 -21.08 -0.13
C ILE A 467 -15.48 -20.65 -1.49
N ASP A 468 -16.82 -20.76 -1.70
CA ASP A 468 -17.40 -20.66 -3.03
C ASP A 468 -16.95 -19.40 -3.81
N ALA A 469 -17.34 -18.20 -3.38
CA ALA A 469 -16.98 -16.95 -4.04
C ALA A 469 -17.14 -15.74 -3.11
N ALA A 470 -16.63 -14.60 -3.56
CA ALA A 470 -16.96 -13.29 -2.98
C ALA A 470 -17.34 -12.30 -4.07
N GLU A 471 -18.35 -11.47 -3.82
CA GLU A 471 -18.71 -10.33 -4.66
C GLU A 471 -18.40 -9.04 -3.94
N ILE A 472 -17.64 -8.17 -4.58
CA ILE A 472 -17.24 -6.89 -4.02
C ILE A 472 -17.68 -5.77 -4.95
N MET A 473 -18.52 -4.87 -4.44
CA MET A 473 -18.99 -3.69 -5.17
C MET A 473 -18.62 -2.43 -4.42
N GLY A 474 -18.18 -1.40 -5.12
CA GLY A 474 -17.80 -0.15 -4.46
C GLY A 474 -18.00 1.11 -5.28
N LEU A 475 -18.12 2.20 -4.55
CA LEU A 475 -18.07 3.58 -5.02
C LEU A 475 -16.91 4.29 -4.34
N GLU A 476 -16.04 4.89 -5.11
CA GLU A 476 -14.92 5.70 -4.66
C GLU A 476 -15.07 7.14 -5.11
N LEU A 477 -14.82 8.08 -4.21
CA LEU A 477 -14.73 9.52 -4.52
C LEU A 477 -13.39 10.04 -3.96
N GLU A 478 -12.62 10.69 -4.81
CA GLU A 478 -11.42 11.42 -4.43
C GLU A 478 -11.56 12.88 -4.88
N SER A 479 -11.25 13.83 -4.00
CA SER A 479 -11.26 15.24 -4.36
C SER A 479 -10.13 16.00 -3.68
N ALA A 480 -9.60 17.00 -4.39
CA ALA A 480 -8.68 17.99 -3.84
C ALA A 480 -9.05 19.36 -4.37
N VAL A 481 -9.21 20.33 -3.49
CA VAL A 481 -9.67 21.69 -3.82
C VAL A 481 -8.80 22.71 -3.10
N THR A 482 -8.36 23.75 -3.84
CA THR A 482 -7.71 24.92 -3.25
C THR A 482 -8.72 26.02 -3.05
N LEU A 483 -9.09 26.28 -1.79
CA LEU A 483 -10.03 27.34 -1.38
C LEU A 483 -9.23 28.50 -0.75
N SER A 484 -8.97 29.55 -1.51
CA SER A 484 -8.09 30.64 -1.11
C SER A 484 -6.67 30.12 -0.81
N GLN A 485 -6.29 30.00 0.47
CA GLN A 485 -4.99 29.47 0.90
C GLN A 485 -5.08 28.09 1.57
N TRP A 486 -6.30 27.52 1.62
CA TRP A 486 -6.52 26.18 2.15
C TRP A 486 -6.46 25.16 1.03
N GLN A 487 -5.73 24.09 1.25
CA GLN A 487 -5.77 22.88 0.47
C GLN A 487 -6.67 21.89 1.22
N VAL A 488 -7.81 21.55 0.64
CA VAL A 488 -8.77 20.60 1.21
C VAL A 488 -8.79 19.38 0.32
N ALA A 489 -8.61 18.20 0.90
CA ALA A 489 -8.76 16.93 0.20
C ALA A 489 -9.74 16.04 0.93
N ALA A 490 -10.47 15.22 0.19
CA ALA A 490 -11.40 14.25 0.72
C ALA A 490 -11.33 12.96 -0.08
N ALA A 491 -11.40 11.83 0.63
CA ALA A 491 -11.55 10.48 0.10
C ALA A 491 -12.77 9.83 0.76
N LEU A 492 -13.66 9.27 -0.05
CA LEU A 492 -14.83 8.52 0.41
C LEU A 492 -14.86 7.17 -0.30
N THR A 493 -15.09 6.12 0.44
CA THR A 493 -15.37 4.78 -0.09
C THR A 493 -16.69 4.29 0.48
N VAL A 494 -17.56 3.77 -0.38
CA VAL A 494 -18.74 3.01 0.01
C VAL A 494 -18.58 1.62 -0.60
N LEU A 495 -18.62 0.58 0.22
CA LEU A 495 -18.27 -0.79 -0.14
C LEU A 495 -19.33 -1.77 0.32
N SER A 496 -19.66 -2.76 -0.53
CA SER A 496 -20.27 -4.02 -0.15
C SER A 496 -19.32 -5.13 -0.56
N ALA A 497 -18.82 -5.91 0.40
CA ALA A 497 -17.97 -7.06 0.19
C ALA A 497 -18.63 -8.26 0.88
N GLU A 498 -19.21 -9.17 0.11
CA GLU A 498 -20.06 -10.25 0.60
C GLU A 498 -19.58 -11.60 0.11
N GLN A 499 -19.72 -12.61 0.94
CA GLN A 499 -19.55 -14.01 0.55
C GLN A 499 -20.74 -14.46 -0.30
N LYS A 500 -20.46 -15.24 -1.32
CA LYS A 500 -21.47 -15.85 -2.19
C LYS A 500 -21.39 -17.36 -2.11
N GLY A 501 -22.53 -18.00 -1.86
CA GLY A 501 -22.62 -19.45 -1.68
C GLY A 501 -22.24 -19.90 -0.26
N GLY A 502 -22.29 -21.23 -0.05
CA GLY A 502 -21.89 -21.89 1.19
C GLY A 502 -22.67 -21.52 2.43
N ALA A 503 -22.06 -21.76 3.59
CA ALA A 503 -22.66 -21.56 4.91
C ALA A 503 -22.85 -20.09 5.29
N TYR A 504 -22.12 -19.18 4.65
CA TYR A 504 -22.07 -17.76 4.98
C TYR A 504 -22.56 -16.87 3.83
N ASP A 505 -23.38 -17.39 2.92
CA ASP A 505 -23.96 -16.65 1.80
C ASP A 505 -24.62 -15.33 2.26
N GLY A 506 -24.26 -14.23 1.61
CA GLY A 506 -24.72 -12.86 1.90
C GLY A 506 -24.15 -12.27 3.19
N LYS A 507 -23.15 -12.91 3.83
CA LYS A 507 -22.41 -12.32 4.95
C LYS A 507 -21.29 -11.42 4.47
N ALA A 508 -21.08 -10.31 5.19
CA ALA A 508 -19.98 -9.40 4.89
C ALA A 508 -18.62 -10.08 5.16
N LEU A 509 -17.63 -9.78 4.32
CA LEU A 509 -16.25 -10.18 4.57
C LEU A 509 -15.72 -9.46 5.84
N PRO A 510 -14.94 -10.15 6.71
CA PRO A 510 -14.46 -9.58 7.96
C PRO A 510 -13.55 -8.36 7.77
N ARG A 511 -13.64 -7.39 8.68
CA ARG A 511 -12.77 -6.19 8.74
C ARG A 511 -12.86 -5.27 7.51
N ARG A 512 -13.97 -5.34 6.75
CA ARG A 512 -14.26 -4.43 5.62
C ARG A 512 -15.44 -3.55 6.00
N PRO A 513 -15.20 -2.34 6.59
CA PRO A 513 -16.28 -1.39 6.83
C PRO A 513 -16.92 -0.94 5.54
N GLY A 514 -18.26 -0.84 5.55
CA GLY A 514 -19.05 -0.42 4.39
C GLY A 514 -18.80 1.03 3.98
N GLU A 515 -18.34 1.88 4.89
CA GLU A 515 -18.04 3.28 4.64
C GLU A 515 -16.70 3.67 5.24
N LEU A 516 -15.90 4.38 4.45
CA LEU A 516 -14.64 5.02 4.87
C LEU A 516 -14.64 6.48 4.43
N LEU A 517 -14.25 7.36 5.33
CA LEU A 517 -14.13 8.79 5.07
C LEU A 517 -12.80 9.32 5.59
N GLU A 518 -12.09 10.04 4.73
CA GLU A 518 -10.94 10.87 5.10
C GLU A 518 -11.17 12.29 4.59
N ILE A 519 -11.04 13.29 5.46
CA ILE A 519 -11.06 14.70 5.09
C ILE A 519 -9.84 15.36 5.72
N ARG A 520 -9.05 16.06 4.92
CA ARG A 520 -7.91 16.84 5.38
C ARG A 520 -7.96 18.27 4.88
N ALA A 521 -7.51 19.20 5.70
CA ALA A 521 -7.40 20.61 5.36
C ALA A 521 -6.08 21.17 5.86
N ASP A 522 -5.30 21.75 4.96
CA ASP A 522 -3.98 22.31 5.23
C ASP A 522 -3.87 23.74 4.72
N ARG A 523 -3.14 24.59 5.46
CA ARG A 523 -2.90 25.98 5.08
C ARG A 523 -1.46 26.38 5.38
N LEU A 524 -0.85 27.05 4.40
CA LEU A 524 0.41 27.74 4.56
C LEU A 524 0.18 29.24 4.74
N PHE A 525 0.72 29.84 5.80
CA PHE A 525 0.69 31.28 5.99
C PHE A 525 2.02 31.79 6.57
N GLY A 526 2.75 32.50 5.75
CA GLY A 526 4.09 32.95 6.09
C GLY A 526 5.04 31.80 6.39
N LYS A 527 5.49 31.71 7.64
CA LYS A 527 6.41 30.66 8.12
C LYS A 527 5.67 29.47 8.78
N TRP A 528 4.37 29.54 8.87
CA TRP A 528 3.53 28.52 9.51
C TRP A 528 2.85 27.64 8.50
N SER A 529 2.78 26.35 8.80
CA SER A 529 1.86 25.38 8.23
C SER A 529 0.94 24.91 9.35
N VAL A 530 -0.36 24.89 9.11
CA VAL A 530 -1.34 24.30 10.02
C VAL A 530 -2.26 23.40 9.23
N GLY A 531 -2.67 22.29 9.82
CA GLY A 531 -3.59 21.37 9.20
C GLY A 531 -4.25 20.45 10.20
N GLY A 532 -5.25 19.71 9.70
CA GLY A 532 -5.94 18.67 10.42
C GLY A 532 -6.54 17.67 9.46
N SER A 533 -6.82 16.48 9.98
CA SER A 533 -7.49 15.39 9.26
C SER A 533 -8.52 14.71 10.15
N VAL A 534 -9.64 14.36 9.55
CA VAL A 534 -10.68 13.52 10.15
C VAL A 534 -10.72 12.22 9.38
N ARG A 535 -10.54 11.11 10.07
CA ARG A 535 -10.72 9.75 9.55
C ARG A 535 -11.89 9.09 10.24
N GLY A 536 -12.73 8.39 9.49
CA GLY A 536 -13.85 7.64 10.03
C GLY A 536 -14.10 6.36 9.26
N ALA A 537 -14.58 5.36 9.95
CA ALA A 537 -15.03 4.08 9.39
C ALA A 537 -16.39 3.70 9.96
N GLY A 538 -17.22 3.08 9.13
CA GLY A 538 -18.46 2.45 9.54
C GLY A 538 -18.25 1.20 10.37
N GLU A 539 -19.35 0.62 10.86
CA GLU A 539 -19.36 -0.66 11.55
C GLU A 539 -18.91 -1.80 10.62
N THR A 540 -18.19 -2.79 11.15
CA THR A 540 -17.79 -3.99 10.42
C THR A 540 -17.82 -5.22 11.34
N TYR A 541 -17.48 -6.38 10.79
CA TYR A 541 -17.41 -7.65 11.53
C TYR A 541 -15.98 -8.19 11.58
N ASP A 542 -15.67 -8.98 12.59
CA ASP A 542 -14.35 -9.60 12.76
C ASP A 542 -14.34 -11.11 12.41
N ASP A 543 -15.48 -11.67 12.07
CA ASP A 543 -15.64 -13.09 11.74
C ASP A 543 -16.56 -13.30 10.52
N LEU A 544 -16.36 -14.41 9.81
CA LEU A 544 -17.12 -14.78 8.61
C LEU A 544 -18.63 -14.94 8.86
N ALA A 545 -19.01 -15.36 10.07
CA ALA A 545 -20.42 -15.54 10.46
C ALA A 545 -21.13 -14.22 10.80
N ASN A 546 -20.39 -13.10 10.85
CA ASN A 546 -20.85 -11.78 11.26
C ASN A 546 -21.49 -11.76 12.68
N THR A 547 -20.88 -12.48 13.59
CA THR A 547 -21.34 -12.55 15.01
C THR A 547 -20.60 -11.60 15.92
N ARG A 548 -19.41 -11.14 15.50
CA ARG A 548 -18.55 -10.24 16.26
C ARG A 548 -18.42 -8.90 15.54
N THR A 549 -19.07 -7.88 16.11
CA THR A 549 -19.11 -6.53 15.55
C THR A 549 -17.94 -5.69 16.05
N ILE A 550 -17.31 -4.93 15.15
CA ILE A 550 -16.37 -3.86 15.44
C ILE A 550 -17.12 -2.53 15.20
N GLY A 551 -17.16 -1.67 16.23
CA GLY A 551 -17.92 -0.41 16.18
C GLY A 551 -17.34 0.61 15.21
N SER A 552 -18.20 1.50 14.71
CA SER A 552 -17.79 2.66 13.92
C SER A 552 -16.99 3.66 14.77
N TYR A 553 -16.09 4.42 14.14
CA TYR A 553 -15.29 5.44 14.82
C TYR A 553 -15.04 6.67 13.93
N ALA A 554 -14.61 7.77 14.56
CA ALA A 554 -14.10 8.96 13.90
C ALA A 554 -12.99 9.61 14.73
N VAL A 555 -11.83 9.81 14.13
CA VAL A 555 -10.62 10.33 14.77
C VAL A 555 -10.22 11.66 14.13
N LEU A 556 -9.88 12.66 14.95
CA LEU A 556 -9.36 13.96 14.52
C LEU A 556 -7.89 14.11 14.91
N ASP A 557 -7.06 14.41 13.93
CA ASP A 557 -5.65 14.78 14.13
C ASP A 557 -5.43 16.26 13.80
N LEU A 558 -4.57 16.93 14.58
CA LEU A 558 -4.11 18.28 14.32
C LEU A 558 -2.61 18.33 14.19
N ARG A 559 -2.11 19.14 13.25
CA ARG A 559 -0.67 19.29 12.98
C ARG A 559 -0.30 20.73 12.69
N THR A 560 0.93 21.10 13.04
CA THR A 560 1.50 22.39 12.71
C THR A 560 3.00 22.28 12.47
N ALA A 561 3.54 23.17 11.64
CA ALA A 561 4.97 23.35 11.49
C ALA A 561 5.31 24.84 11.42
N PHE A 562 6.46 25.20 11.98
CA PHE A 562 6.97 26.56 12.01
C PHE A 562 8.43 26.63 11.53
N ARG A 563 8.66 27.28 10.39
CA ARG A 563 10.00 27.51 9.84
C ARG A 563 10.62 28.76 10.47
N PHE A 564 11.32 28.59 11.59
CA PHE A 564 11.91 29.72 12.33
C PHE A 564 13.20 30.28 11.68
N ALA A 565 13.90 29.44 10.89
CA ALA A 565 15.04 29.84 10.09
C ALA A 565 14.98 29.22 8.69
N ARG A 566 15.86 29.65 7.78
CA ARG A 566 15.85 29.16 6.38
C ARG A 566 15.99 27.62 6.28
N GLN A 567 16.76 27.04 7.19
CA GLN A 567 17.11 25.62 7.20
C GLN A 567 16.44 24.83 8.33
N TRP A 568 15.72 25.50 9.24
CA TRP A 568 15.21 24.90 10.46
C TRP A 568 13.69 25.04 10.57
N GLU A 569 13.06 23.95 10.91
CA GLU A 569 11.62 23.83 11.12
C GLU A 569 11.34 23.08 12.42
N VAL A 570 10.38 23.54 13.19
CA VAL A 570 9.78 22.81 14.32
C VAL A 570 8.40 22.37 13.89
N ASN A 571 8.03 21.12 14.15
CA ASN A 571 6.72 20.56 13.88
C ASN A 571 6.11 19.97 15.16
N ALA A 572 4.79 19.99 15.23
CA ALA A 572 4.02 19.37 16.30
C ALA A 572 2.76 18.72 15.73
N LYS A 573 2.39 17.57 16.30
CA LYS A 573 1.16 16.81 15.98
C LYS A 573 0.45 16.42 17.28
N VAL A 574 -0.86 16.49 17.26
CA VAL A 574 -1.74 15.84 18.23
C VAL A 574 -2.57 14.83 17.44
N ALA A 575 -2.31 13.56 17.64
CA ALA A 575 -3.07 12.46 17.06
C ALA A 575 -4.21 12.09 18.01
N ASN A 576 -5.37 11.73 17.45
CA ASN A 576 -6.57 11.38 18.18
C ASN A 576 -6.94 12.43 19.24
N LEU A 577 -7.19 13.65 18.81
CA LEU A 577 -7.40 14.82 19.68
C LEU A 577 -8.46 14.58 20.78
N PHE A 578 -9.53 13.85 20.48
CA PHE A 578 -10.65 13.62 21.38
C PHE A 578 -10.50 12.37 22.23
N ASP A 579 -9.38 11.63 22.08
CA ASP A 579 -9.10 10.39 22.82
C ASP A 579 -10.16 9.30 22.57
N GLU A 580 -10.58 9.18 21.31
CA GLU A 580 -11.55 8.17 20.89
C GLU A 580 -11.00 6.77 21.10
N GLU A 581 -11.77 5.91 21.75
CA GLU A 581 -11.45 4.49 21.94
C GLU A 581 -12.06 3.69 20.80
N TYR A 582 -11.23 3.04 19.98
CA TYR A 582 -11.67 2.28 18.82
C TYR A 582 -10.80 1.06 18.56
N GLU A 583 -11.28 0.17 17.71
CA GLU A 583 -10.62 -1.06 17.30
C GLU A 583 -10.65 -1.20 15.78
N HIS A 584 -9.62 -1.81 15.21
CA HIS A 584 -9.61 -2.30 13.83
C HIS A 584 -9.78 -3.82 13.76
N ALA A 585 -9.46 -4.51 14.82
CA ALA A 585 -9.68 -5.93 15.07
C ALA A 585 -10.21 -6.08 16.50
N SER A 586 -11.14 -7.00 16.72
CA SER A 586 -11.76 -7.19 18.03
C SER A 586 -10.72 -7.54 19.10
N PHE A 587 -10.82 -6.91 20.25
CA PHE A 587 -9.93 -7.04 21.41
C PHE A 587 -8.57 -6.35 21.28
N TYR A 588 -8.29 -5.63 20.20
CA TYR A 588 -7.06 -4.88 20.02
C TYR A 588 -7.35 -3.37 20.00
N LYS A 589 -6.91 -2.68 21.04
CA LYS A 589 -7.07 -1.23 21.20
C LYS A 589 -6.22 -0.51 20.15
N GLN A 590 -6.76 0.53 19.55
CA GLN A 590 -5.98 1.48 18.79
C GLN A 590 -5.42 2.59 19.70
N PRO A 591 -4.37 3.31 19.28
CA PRO A 591 -3.75 4.33 20.12
C PRO A 591 -4.73 5.43 20.51
N GLY A 592 -4.79 5.78 21.79
CA GLY A 592 -5.49 6.97 22.29
C GLY A 592 -4.82 8.26 21.86
N ARG A 593 -5.09 9.39 22.54
CA ARG A 593 -4.50 10.67 22.21
C ARG A 593 -2.99 10.70 22.47
N ARG A 594 -2.23 11.12 21.43
CA ARG A 594 -0.78 11.22 21.49
C ARG A 594 -0.29 12.60 21.04
N TYR A 595 0.86 13.02 21.55
CA TYR A 595 1.50 14.29 21.26
C TYR A 595 2.89 14.04 20.72
N PHE A 596 3.28 14.79 19.68
CA PHE A 596 4.60 14.72 19.07
C PHE A 596 5.17 16.13 18.89
N LEU A 597 6.47 16.28 19.10
CA LEU A 597 7.23 17.48 18.84
C LEU A 597 8.53 17.13 18.15
N GLY A 598 8.78 17.73 16.99
CA GLY A 598 9.97 17.48 16.21
C GLY A 598 10.71 18.74 15.79
N VAL A 599 11.98 18.56 15.48
CA VAL A 599 12.82 19.57 14.83
C VAL A 599 13.48 18.95 13.62
N ARG A 600 13.49 19.69 12.51
CA ARG A 600 14.07 19.26 11.24
C ARG A 600 15.01 20.31 10.70
N TRP A 601 16.19 19.87 10.26
CA TRP A 601 17.17 20.66 9.56
C TRP A 601 17.30 20.19 8.11
N ARG A 602 17.44 21.15 7.18
CA ARG A 602 17.63 20.88 5.74
C ARG A 602 18.60 21.87 5.13
N ARG A 603 19.54 21.36 4.29
CA ARG A 603 20.50 22.16 3.53
C ARG A 603 20.26 22.00 2.03
#